data_197e35280ba71035d544540f25e414ce
#
_entry.id   197e35280ba71035d544540f25e414ce
#
_cell.length_a   1.000
_cell.length_b   1.000
_cell.length_c   1.000
_cell.angle_alpha   90.00
_cell.angle_beta   90.00
_cell.angle_gamma   90.00
#
_symmetry.space_group_name_H-M   'P 1'
#
loop_
_entity.id
_entity.type
_entity.pdbx_description
1 polymer ?
#
loop_
_entity_poly.entity_id
_entity_poly.type
_entity_poly.pdbx_seq_one_letter_code
_entity_poly.pdbx_strand_id
1 'polypeptide(L)'
;MAAVAGVAAIDVGGFAYAGGWLRPDTLTPSQFADRFEQIAGRHDGFRRNHAKGLAATGTFAASGAAAEICHAPVFAKGTIPVVARFSLSGGLPDQPDKPATVRGLAVQYQLPNGEQWHSPMINTPVFVDSTPQGFYERILAAKPQPQTGKPDPAAMSAFLARHPETVAAQRIIAQQPPTSGFADSTFWGLNAFLMTNRQGVTVPVRWMLVPRQQAAQPVSEAATSDPNYLFDALIEAMERGPQAWTLKIVIGRPEDPTNDATKPWPADRRTIDAGTLTIEAVQTEAPGNARDINFDPLVLPRGIAPSDDPLLPARSAVYARSFARRAAEPKQPSAVNVATVEHRDEH
;
A
#
# COMPACT_ATOMS: atom_id res chain seq x y z
N MET A 1 -15.07 -0.41 47.71
CA MET A 1 -15.74 -1.16 46.63
C MET A 1 -16.35 -0.23 45.53
N ALA A 2 -17.04 0.87 45.88
CA ALA A 2 -17.62 1.79 44.89
C ALA A 2 -16.59 2.46 43.93
N ALA A 3 -15.40 2.82 44.45
CA ALA A 3 -14.35 3.44 43.60
C ALA A 3 -13.76 2.46 42.55
N VAL A 4 -13.59 1.19 42.91
CA VAL A 4 -13.08 0.15 41.98
C VAL A 4 -14.12 -0.16 40.90
N ALA A 5 -15.40 -0.20 41.26
CA ALA A 5 -16.48 -0.38 40.29
C ALA A 5 -16.61 0.81 39.30
N GLY A 6 -16.34 2.04 39.78
CA GLY A 6 -16.32 3.24 38.92
C GLY A 6 -15.20 3.26 37.89
N VAL A 7 -13.99 2.87 38.32
CA VAL A 7 -12.83 2.78 37.39
C VAL A 7 -13.06 1.67 36.33
N ALA A 8 -13.51 0.49 36.78
CA ALA A 8 -13.82 -0.59 35.82
C ALA A 8 -14.91 -0.23 34.81
N ALA A 9 -15.93 0.54 35.23
CA ALA A 9 -16.98 1.02 34.30
C ALA A 9 -16.45 2.06 33.28
N ILE A 10 -15.52 2.93 33.69
CA ILE A 10 -14.87 3.89 32.81
C ILE A 10 -13.98 3.17 31.80
N ASP A 11 -13.20 2.17 32.24
CA ASP A 11 -12.35 1.38 31.37
C ASP A 11 -13.17 0.57 30.36
N VAL A 12 -14.22 -0.12 30.80
CA VAL A 12 -15.13 -0.86 29.90
C VAL A 12 -15.85 0.08 28.93
N GLY A 13 -16.30 1.25 29.40
CA GLY A 13 -16.90 2.27 28.55
C GLY A 13 -15.90 2.86 27.55
N GLY A 14 -14.65 3.07 27.98
CA GLY A 14 -13.54 3.52 27.12
C GLY A 14 -13.19 2.49 26.04
N PHE A 15 -13.11 1.21 26.41
CA PHE A 15 -12.89 0.12 25.46
C PHE A 15 -14.07 -0.08 24.49
N ALA A 16 -15.31 0.01 24.99
CA ALA A 16 -16.50 -0.10 24.16
C ALA A 16 -16.62 1.09 23.18
N TYR A 17 -16.23 2.30 23.60
CA TYR A 17 -16.18 3.48 22.76
C TYR A 17 -15.07 3.38 21.71
N ALA A 18 -13.85 2.99 22.13
CA ALA A 18 -12.70 2.79 21.24
C ALA A 18 -12.92 1.60 20.28
N GLY A 19 -13.62 0.56 20.75
CA GLY A 19 -14.02 -0.60 19.94
C GLY A 19 -15.20 -0.33 18.97
N GLY A 20 -15.79 0.86 19.01
CA GLY A 20 -16.93 1.25 18.15
C GLY A 20 -18.29 0.70 18.60
N TRP A 21 -18.37 0.01 19.73
CA TRP A 21 -19.62 -0.60 20.23
C TRP A 21 -20.67 0.43 20.67
N LEU A 22 -20.21 1.60 21.11
CA LEU A 22 -21.06 2.72 21.50
C LEU A 22 -21.35 3.70 20.37
N ARG A 23 -20.80 3.43 19.16
CA ARG A 23 -21.04 4.20 17.92
C ARG A 23 -21.40 3.21 16.81
N PRO A 24 -22.67 2.79 16.71
CA PRO A 24 -23.12 1.81 15.71
C PRO A 24 -22.83 2.22 14.26
N ASP A 25 -22.68 3.53 14.01
CA ASP A 25 -22.35 4.08 12.68
C ASP A 25 -20.84 4.12 12.40
N THR A 26 -19.99 3.76 13.37
CA THR A 26 -18.54 3.76 13.18
C THR A 26 -18.09 2.45 12.57
N LEU A 27 -17.48 2.51 11.39
CA LEU A 27 -16.89 1.34 10.73
C LEU A 27 -15.77 0.72 11.54
N THR A 28 -15.88 -0.57 11.82
CA THR A 28 -14.86 -1.32 12.54
C THR A 28 -13.87 -1.98 11.56
N PRO A 29 -12.61 -2.22 11.98
CA PRO A 29 -11.63 -2.96 11.17
C PRO A 29 -12.12 -4.36 10.77
N SER A 30 -12.94 -5.00 11.62
CA SER A 30 -13.56 -6.30 11.33
C SER A 30 -14.54 -6.22 10.17
N GLN A 31 -15.38 -5.18 10.12
CA GLN A 31 -16.33 -4.98 9.01
C GLN A 31 -15.61 -4.82 7.66
N PHE A 32 -14.46 -4.14 7.62
CA PHE A 32 -13.63 -4.08 6.41
C PHE A 32 -13.09 -5.45 6.01
N ALA A 33 -12.49 -6.19 6.95
CA ALA A 33 -11.95 -7.51 6.68
C ALA A 33 -13.04 -8.49 6.22
N ASP A 34 -14.22 -8.47 6.87
CA ASP A 34 -15.40 -9.26 6.49
C ASP A 34 -15.89 -8.89 5.09
N ARG A 35 -15.83 -7.59 4.75
CA ARG A 35 -16.26 -7.12 3.44
C ARG A 35 -15.33 -7.60 2.32
N PHE A 36 -14.02 -7.54 2.54
CA PHE A 36 -13.06 -8.09 1.59
C PHE A 36 -13.29 -9.60 1.37
N GLU A 37 -13.53 -10.37 2.45
CA GLU A 37 -13.85 -11.79 2.36
C GLU A 37 -15.19 -12.06 1.65
N GLN A 38 -16.20 -11.19 1.79
CA GLN A 38 -17.48 -11.32 1.08
C GLN A 38 -17.37 -11.08 -0.43
N ILE A 39 -16.38 -10.28 -0.87
CA ILE A 39 -16.19 -9.95 -2.29
C ILE A 39 -15.30 -10.99 -2.96
N ALA A 40 -14.19 -11.32 -2.34
CA ALA A 40 -13.16 -12.18 -2.93
C ALA A 40 -13.21 -13.64 -2.46
N GLY A 41 -14.04 -13.95 -1.47
CA GLY A 41 -13.96 -15.24 -0.76
C GLY A 41 -12.91 -15.19 0.36
N ARG A 42 -12.97 -16.22 1.22
CA ARG A 42 -11.96 -16.43 2.25
C ARG A 42 -10.85 -17.31 1.71
N HIS A 43 -9.62 -16.78 1.76
CA HIS A 43 -8.41 -17.48 1.36
C HIS A 43 -7.46 -17.53 2.56
N ASP A 44 -7.39 -18.69 3.21
CA ASP A 44 -6.64 -18.90 4.44
C ASP A 44 -5.14 -18.64 4.24
N GLY A 45 -4.56 -17.88 5.17
CA GLY A 45 -3.15 -17.51 5.16
C GLY A 45 -2.77 -16.37 4.21
N PHE A 46 -3.71 -15.85 3.41
CA PHE A 46 -3.49 -14.72 2.51
C PHE A 46 -4.02 -13.39 3.09
N ARG A 47 -3.50 -12.27 2.59
CA ARG A 47 -4.03 -10.93 2.85
C ARG A 47 -5.45 -10.81 2.30
N ARG A 48 -6.32 -10.06 3.00
CA ARG A 48 -7.72 -9.84 2.56
C ARG A 48 -7.82 -8.87 1.38
N ASN A 49 -6.78 -8.09 1.15
CA ASN A 49 -6.55 -7.31 -0.07
C ASN A 49 -5.05 -7.39 -0.40
N HIS A 50 -4.68 -7.24 -1.67
CA HIS A 50 -3.32 -7.50 -2.15
C HIS A 50 -2.88 -8.96 -1.84
N ALA A 51 -3.76 -9.94 -2.09
CA ALA A 51 -3.51 -11.34 -1.77
C ALA A 51 -2.39 -11.93 -2.61
N LYS A 52 -2.40 -11.70 -3.93
CA LYS A 52 -1.34 -12.14 -4.86
C LYS A 52 -0.11 -11.24 -4.72
N GLY A 53 1.07 -11.83 -4.55
CA GLY A 53 2.30 -11.08 -4.39
C GLY A 53 3.58 -11.89 -4.48
N LEU A 54 4.69 -11.15 -4.45
CA LEU A 54 6.06 -11.64 -4.55
C LEU A 54 6.92 -10.94 -3.49
N ALA A 55 7.66 -11.71 -2.72
CA ALA A 55 8.61 -11.18 -1.73
C ALA A 55 9.87 -10.64 -2.43
N ALA A 56 10.50 -9.64 -1.83
CA ALA A 56 11.72 -9.05 -2.36
C ALA A 56 12.64 -8.59 -1.24
N THR A 57 13.94 -8.54 -1.52
CA THR A 57 14.97 -7.99 -0.65
C THR A 57 15.88 -7.04 -1.42
N GLY A 58 16.53 -6.16 -0.71
CA GLY A 58 17.44 -5.20 -1.33
C GLY A 58 17.98 -4.19 -0.33
N THR A 59 18.37 -3.04 -0.84
CA THR A 59 18.99 -1.97 -0.06
C THR A 59 18.38 -0.60 -0.37
N PHE A 60 18.49 0.31 0.59
CA PHE A 60 18.19 1.73 0.39
C PHE A 60 19.43 2.55 0.70
N ALA A 61 19.95 3.22 -0.31
CA ALA A 61 21.08 4.13 -0.19
C ALA A 61 20.58 5.57 -0.07
N ALA A 62 20.59 6.12 1.14
CA ALA A 62 20.17 7.48 1.41
C ALA A 62 21.16 8.50 0.85
N SER A 63 20.66 9.53 0.16
CA SER A 63 21.48 10.64 -0.36
C SER A 63 22.00 11.58 0.73
N GLY A 64 21.30 11.62 1.87
CA GLY A 64 21.49 12.61 2.92
C GLY A 64 20.69 13.91 2.72
N ALA A 65 20.14 14.15 1.53
CA ALA A 65 19.46 15.41 1.22
C ALA A 65 18.18 15.63 2.08
N ALA A 66 17.42 14.58 2.37
CA ALA A 66 16.22 14.68 3.18
C ALA A 66 16.49 14.92 4.69
N ALA A 67 17.77 14.83 5.13
CA ALA A 67 18.15 15.15 6.51
C ALA A 67 17.91 16.63 6.88
N GLU A 68 17.75 17.52 5.90
CA GLU A 68 17.41 18.93 6.13
C GLU A 68 15.98 19.13 6.65
N ILE A 69 15.05 18.23 6.26
CA ILE A 69 13.63 18.31 6.63
C ILE A 69 13.20 17.23 7.63
N CYS A 70 14.01 16.18 7.83
CA CYS A 70 13.67 15.06 8.69
C CYS A 70 14.90 14.53 9.44
N HIS A 71 14.81 14.41 10.76
CA HIS A 71 15.88 13.83 11.57
C HIS A 71 15.82 12.30 11.67
N ALA A 72 14.89 11.64 10.98
CA ALA A 72 14.80 10.18 10.96
C ALA A 72 16.10 9.53 10.43
N PRO A 73 16.62 8.48 11.11
CA PRO A 73 17.89 7.84 10.72
C PRO A 73 17.91 7.31 9.29
N VAL A 74 16.74 6.96 8.73
CA VAL A 74 16.62 6.49 7.34
C VAL A 74 17.17 7.48 6.30
N PHE A 75 17.19 8.77 6.63
CA PHE A 75 17.72 9.83 5.74
C PHE A 75 19.16 10.25 6.03
N ALA A 76 19.79 9.66 7.04
CA ALA A 76 21.23 9.82 7.22
C ALA A 76 21.97 9.13 6.08
N LYS A 77 23.01 9.80 5.53
CA LYS A 77 23.82 9.25 4.44
C LYS A 77 24.36 7.86 4.80
N GLY A 78 24.09 6.89 3.95
CA GLY A 78 24.46 5.49 4.15
C GLY A 78 23.50 4.54 3.46
N THR A 79 23.77 3.24 3.61
CA THR A 79 22.95 2.18 3.02
C THR A 79 22.39 1.30 4.13
N ILE A 80 21.12 0.97 4.04
CA ILE A 80 20.39 0.11 4.97
C ILE A 80 19.67 -1.01 4.22
N PRO A 81 19.49 -2.19 4.84
CA PRO A 81 18.71 -3.26 4.25
C PRO A 81 17.23 -2.94 4.19
N VAL A 82 16.55 -3.50 3.19
CA VAL A 82 15.10 -3.45 3.07
C VAL A 82 14.52 -4.82 2.79
N VAL A 83 13.29 -5.04 3.29
CA VAL A 83 12.41 -6.12 2.84
C VAL A 83 11.24 -5.49 2.13
N ALA A 84 10.91 -6.00 0.95
CA ALA A 84 9.85 -5.44 0.13
C ALA A 84 8.86 -6.51 -0.34
N ARG A 85 7.74 -6.06 -0.86
CA ARG A 85 6.69 -6.91 -1.41
C ARG A 85 6.03 -6.24 -2.60
N PHE A 86 6.08 -6.88 -3.76
CA PHE A 86 5.23 -6.55 -4.89
C PHE A 86 3.88 -7.25 -4.78
N SER A 87 2.81 -6.62 -5.26
CA SER A 87 1.47 -7.19 -5.15
C SER A 87 0.49 -6.58 -6.15
N LEU A 88 -0.61 -7.30 -6.41
CA LEU A 88 -1.77 -6.76 -7.11
C LEU A 88 -2.90 -6.47 -6.13
N SER A 89 -3.67 -5.39 -6.37
CA SER A 89 -4.90 -5.11 -5.63
C SER A 89 -5.92 -6.22 -5.89
N GLY A 90 -6.59 -6.66 -4.83
CA GLY A 90 -7.58 -7.73 -4.86
C GLY A 90 -7.35 -8.77 -3.77
N GLY A 91 -8.42 -9.49 -3.42
CA GLY A 91 -8.40 -10.52 -2.36
C GLY A 91 -8.20 -11.94 -2.88
N LEU A 92 -8.15 -12.16 -4.21
CA LEU A 92 -7.91 -13.47 -4.82
C LEU A 92 -6.41 -13.70 -4.97
N PRO A 93 -5.83 -14.75 -4.35
CA PRO A 93 -4.39 -15.02 -4.42
C PRO A 93 -3.92 -15.49 -5.80
N ASP A 94 -4.83 -16.06 -6.62
CA ASP A 94 -4.60 -16.59 -7.94
C ASP A 94 -5.24 -15.79 -9.07
N GLN A 95 -5.66 -14.54 -8.78
CA GLN A 95 -6.27 -13.68 -9.82
C GLN A 95 -5.35 -13.54 -11.03
N PRO A 96 -5.89 -13.58 -12.27
CA PRO A 96 -5.10 -13.27 -13.46
C PRO A 96 -4.60 -11.82 -13.44
N ASP A 97 -3.36 -11.64 -13.89
CA ASP A 97 -2.78 -10.31 -14.07
C ASP A 97 -3.51 -9.55 -15.17
N LYS A 98 -3.75 -8.25 -14.95
CA LYS A 98 -4.37 -7.36 -15.95
C LYS A 98 -3.64 -6.02 -15.97
N PRO A 99 -3.49 -5.38 -17.13
CA PRO A 99 -2.80 -4.09 -17.27
C PRO A 99 -3.37 -3.00 -16.35
N ALA A 100 -4.69 -2.98 -16.20
CA ALA A 100 -5.41 -2.00 -15.38
C ALA A 100 -5.40 -2.32 -13.87
N THR A 101 -4.93 -3.50 -13.45
CA THR A 101 -4.89 -3.83 -12.01
C THR A 101 -3.87 -2.97 -11.29
N VAL A 102 -4.30 -2.36 -10.18
CA VAL A 102 -3.43 -1.56 -9.33
C VAL A 102 -2.32 -2.43 -8.76
N ARG A 103 -1.09 -2.01 -9.02
CA ARG A 103 0.14 -2.64 -8.52
C ARG A 103 0.59 -1.99 -7.24
N GLY A 104 1.05 -2.78 -6.29
CA GLY A 104 1.60 -2.31 -5.02
C GLY A 104 3.06 -2.66 -4.86
N LEU A 105 3.81 -1.77 -4.24
CA LEU A 105 5.13 -1.99 -3.69
C LEU A 105 5.14 -1.52 -2.24
N ALA A 106 5.29 -2.46 -1.31
CA ALA A 106 5.45 -2.17 0.11
C ALA A 106 6.90 -2.39 0.52
N VAL A 107 7.49 -1.46 1.24
CA VAL A 107 8.89 -1.50 1.67
C VAL A 107 8.97 -1.34 3.18
N GLN A 108 9.72 -2.23 3.83
CA GLN A 108 10.17 -2.12 5.21
C GLN A 108 11.65 -1.74 5.20
N TYR A 109 11.96 -0.54 5.66
CA TYR A 109 13.32 -0.06 5.87
C TYR A 109 13.76 -0.48 7.27
N GLN A 110 14.92 -1.16 7.38
CA GLN A 110 15.45 -1.66 8.64
C GLN A 110 16.57 -0.73 9.12
N LEU A 111 16.29 0.06 10.17
CA LEU A 111 17.21 1.07 10.63
C LEU A 111 18.25 0.50 11.62
N PRO A 112 19.47 1.04 11.67
CA PRO A 112 20.53 0.53 12.55
C PRO A 112 20.21 0.59 14.05
N ASN A 113 19.32 1.47 14.45
CA ASN A 113 18.85 1.62 15.84
C ASN A 113 17.69 0.70 16.22
N GLY A 114 17.31 -0.22 15.32
CA GLY A 114 16.19 -1.16 15.51
C GLY A 114 14.81 -0.58 15.18
N GLU A 115 14.71 0.73 14.89
CA GLU A 115 13.47 1.29 14.35
C GLU A 115 13.21 0.76 12.94
N GLN A 116 11.95 0.82 12.52
CA GLN A 116 11.53 0.45 11.17
C GLN A 116 10.68 1.57 10.56
N TRP A 117 10.73 1.67 9.25
CA TRP A 117 9.78 2.47 8.48
C TRP A 117 9.06 1.59 7.48
N HIS A 118 7.74 1.55 7.53
CA HIS A 118 6.93 0.84 6.55
C HIS A 118 6.29 1.83 5.58
N SER A 119 6.50 1.61 4.30
CA SER A 119 5.96 2.44 3.23
C SER A 119 5.19 1.58 2.21
N PRO A 120 3.90 1.28 2.46
CA PRO A 120 3.06 0.65 1.46
C PRO A 120 2.58 1.69 0.44
N MET A 121 2.88 1.45 -0.82
CA MET A 121 2.65 2.34 -1.96
C MET A 121 1.91 1.62 -3.08
N ILE A 122 1.24 2.36 -3.94
CA ILE A 122 0.60 1.83 -5.16
C ILE A 122 0.93 2.69 -6.37
N ASN A 123 0.72 2.14 -7.56
CA ASN A 123 1.04 2.79 -8.82
C ASN A 123 -0.02 3.77 -9.33
N THR A 124 -0.75 4.43 -8.43
CA THR A 124 -1.68 5.52 -8.75
C THR A 124 -1.31 6.78 -7.99
N PRO A 125 -1.36 7.97 -8.63
CA PRO A 125 -0.87 9.22 -8.03
C PRO A 125 -1.77 9.76 -6.92
N VAL A 126 -3.02 9.29 -6.87
CA VAL A 126 -4.02 9.63 -5.85
C VAL A 126 -4.78 8.38 -5.44
N PHE A 127 -5.37 8.41 -4.25
CA PHE A 127 -6.35 7.40 -3.85
C PHE A 127 -7.72 7.75 -4.43
N VAL A 128 -8.61 6.77 -4.51
CA VAL A 128 -9.93 6.98 -5.15
C VAL A 128 -11.01 7.45 -4.17
N ASP A 129 -10.80 7.29 -2.87
CA ASP A 129 -11.75 7.67 -1.82
C ASP A 129 -11.07 8.58 -0.79
N SER A 130 -11.76 9.62 -0.33
CA SER A 130 -11.23 10.59 0.64
C SER A 130 -11.38 10.13 2.10
N THR A 131 -12.28 9.17 2.36
CA THR A 131 -12.59 8.71 3.71
C THR A 131 -12.72 7.19 3.79
N PRO A 132 -12.54 6.59 4.98
CA PRO A 132 -12.83 5.17 5.20
C PRO A 132 -14.28 4.80 4.86
N GLN A 133 -15.23 5.69 5.13
CA GLN A 133 -16.64 5.49 4.83
C GLN A 133 -16.86 5.40 3.32
N GLY A 134 -16.34 6.37 2.54
CA GLY A 134 -16.43 6.36 1.07
C GLY A 134 -15.79 5.09 0.48
N PHE A 135 -14.61 4.71 0.97
CA PHE A 135 -13.97 3.46 0.55
C PHE A 135 -14.85 2.23 0.83
N TYR A 136 -15.46 2.14 2.01
CA TYR A 136 -16.36 1.03 2.36
C TYR A 136 -17.60 0.99 1.46
N GLU A 137 -18.23 2.14 1.21
CA GLU A 137 -19.40 2.25 0.33
C GLU A 137 -19.07 1.87 -1.11
N ARG A 138 -17.89 2.27 -1.61
CA ARG A 138 -17.43 1.87 -2.95
C ARG A 138 -17.24 0.36 -3.06
N ILE A 139 -16.64 -0.28 -2.04
CA ILE A 139 -16.50 -1.74 -2.00
C ILE A 139 -17.89 -2.41 -2.01
N LEU A 140 -18.86 -1.85 -1.31
CA LEU A 140 -20.25 -2.35 -1.35
C LEU A 140 -20.85 -2.25 -2.74
N ALA A 141 -20.72 -1.09 -3.40
CA ALA A 141 -21.22 -0.86 -4.76
C ALA A 141 -20.53 -1.74 -5.80
N ALA A 142 -19.26 -2.11 -5.55
CA ALA A 142 -18.49 -2.99 -6.43
C ALA A 142 -18.71 -4.49 -6.18
N LYS A 143 -19.57 -4.88 -5.23
CA LYS A 143 -19.83 -6.29 -4.92
C LYS A 143 -20.45 -7.02 -6.12
N PRO A 144 -19.87 -8.15 -6.55
CA PRO A 144 -20.45 -8.95 -7.61
C PRO A 144 -21.84 -9.49 -7.23
N GLN A 145 -22.78 -9.40 -8.16
CA GLN A 145 -24.10 -10.03 -8.02
C GLN A 145 -23.96 -11.55 -8.22
N PRO A 146 -24.63 -12.39 -7.40
CA PRO A 146 -24.52 -13.84 -7.52
C PRO A 146 -24.93 -14.39 -8.90
N GLN A 147 -25.89 -13.73 -9.57
CA GLN A 147 -26.44 -14.19 -10.84
C GLN A 147 -25.54 -13.86 -12.04
N THR A 148 -24.76 -12.79 -11.98
CA THR A 148 -23.99 -12.29 -13.14
C THR A 148 -22.49 -12.34 -12.92
N GLY A 149 -22.03 -12.49 -11.68
CA GLY A 149 -20.62 -12.36 -11.31
C GLY A 149 -20.06 -10.95 -11.50
N LYS A 150 -20.90 -9.96 -11.84
CA LYS A 150 -20.50 -8.55 -12.09
C LYS A 150 -21.15 -7.61 -11.07
N PRO A 151 -20.54 -6.47 -10.76
CA PRO A 151 -21.17 -5.43 -9.95
C PRO A 151 -22.50 -4.94 -10.56
N ASP A 152 -23.40 -4.47 -9.69
CA ASP A 152 -24.60 -3.78 -10.14
C ASP A 152 -24.25 -2.38 -10.67
N PRO A 153 -24.46 -2.09 -11.96
CA PRO A 153 -24.15 -0.77 -12.51
C PRO A 153 -24.94 0.37 -11.84
N ALA A 154 -26.18 0.10 -11.39
CA ALA A 154 -27.01 1.10 -10.72
C ALA A 154 -26.46 1.45 -9.34
N ALA A 155 -25.96 0.47 -8.57
CA ALA A 155 -25.33 0.69 -7.29
C ALA A 155 -24.05 1.52 -7.42
N MET A 156 -23.20 1.23 -8.42
CA MET A 156 -21.98 1.99 -8.70
C MET A 156 -22.32 3.42 -9.17
N SER A 157 -23.30 3.60 -10.04
CA SER A 157 -23.74 4.92 -10.49
C SER A 157 -24.28 5.77 -9.33
N ALA A 158 -25.08 5.18 -8.44
CA ALA A 158 -25.60 5.85 -7.25
C ALA A 158 -24.49 6.22 -6.26
N PHE A 159 -23.47 5.38 -6.12
CA PHE A 159 -22.26 5.70 -5.33
C PHE A 159 -21.53 6.90 -5.94
N LEU A 160 -21.17 6.86 -7.22
CA LEU A 160 -20.43 7.94 -7.90
C LEU A 160 -21.16 9.28 -7.88
N ALA A 161 -22.51 9.27 -7.92
CA ALA A 161 -23.31 10.49 -7.80
C ALA A 161 -23.16 11.18 -6.43
N ARG A 162 -22.86 10.44 -5.36
CA ARG A 162 -22.62 10.97 -4.01
C ARG A 162 -21.14 11.26 -3.71
N HIS A 163 -20.21 10.73 -4.54
CA HIS A 163 -18.76 10.79 -4.34
C HIS A 163 -18.06 11.45 -5.54
N PRO A 164 -18.23 12.78 -5.73
CA PRO A 164 -17.59 13.51 -6.83
C PRO A 164 -16.05 13.48 -6.73
N GLU A 165 -15.49 13.36 -5.51
CA GLU A 165 -14.06 13.18 -5.27
C GLU A 165 -13.53 11.89 -5.91
N THR A 166 -14.29 10.79 -5.85
CA THR A 166 -13.94 9.52 -6.51
C THR A 166 -13.91 9.68 -8.02
N VAL A 167 -14.91 10.38 -8.59
CA VAL A 167 -14.94 10.66 -10.03
C VAL A 167 -13.74 11.50 -10.48
N ALA A 168 -13.39 12.51 -9.70
CA ALA A 168 -12.22 13.35 -9.97
C ALA A 168 -10.91 12.55 -9.89
N ALA A 169 -10.74 11.75 -8.85
CA ALA A 169 -9.57 10.89 -8.69
C ALA A 169 -9.43 9.86 -9.83
N GLN A 170 -10.52 9.23 -10.26
CA GLN A 170 -10.51 8.30 -11.39
C GLN A 170 -10.06 8.98 -12.70
N ARG A 171 -10.46 10.24 -12.93
CA ARG A 171 -9.99 11.01 -14.10
C ARG A 171 -8.49 11.27 -14.06
N ILE A 172 -7.95 11.61 -12.89
CA ILE A 172 -6.51 11.80 -12.71
C ILE A 172 -5.75 10.50 -12.98
N ILE A 173 -6.25 9.38 -12.45
CA ILE A 173 -5.64 8.06 -12.66
C ILE A 173 -5.69 7.66 -14.14
N ALA A 174 -6.81 7.89 -14.82
CA ALA A 174 -6.97 7.57 -16.24
C ALA A 174 -6.05 8.38 -17.19
N GLN A 175 -5.54 9.52 -16.72
CA GLN A 175 -4.59 10.34 -17.46
C GLN A 175 -3.13 9.86 -17.32
N GLN A 176 -2.86 8.91 -16.42
CA GLN A 176 -1.51 8.39 -16.26
C GLN A 176 -1.11 7.53 -17.47
N PRO A 177 0.12 7.69 -17.98
CA PRO A 177 0.59 6.82 -19.06
C PRO A 177 0.62 5.37 -18.57
N PRO A 178 0.26 4.42 -19.42
CA PRO A 178 0.36 3.01 -19.08
C PRO A 178 1.83 2.61 -18.87
N THR A 179 2.07 1.71 -17.94
CA THR A 179 3.38 1.10 -17.68
C THR A 179 3.36 -0.38 -18.04
N SER A 180 4.51 -0.95 -18.38
CA SER A 180 4.60 -2.36 -18.80
C SER A 180 4.37 -3.34 -17.63
N GLY A 181 4.79 -2.96 -16.42
CA GLY A 181 4.72 -3.83 -15.27
C GLY A 181 5.11 -3.17 -13.96
N PHE A 182 5.70 -3.94 -13.07
CA PHE A 182 6.17 -3.43 -11.76
C PHE A 182 7.43 -2.59 -11.89
N ALA A 183 8.40 -3.01 -12.73
CA ALA A 183 9.72 -2.40 -12.81
C ALA A 183 9.70 -0.95 -13.27
N ASP A 184 8.84 -0.60 -14.21
CA ASP A 184 8.70 0.75 -14.77
C ASP A 184 7.56 1.58 -14.14
N SER A 185 6.92 1.05 -13.10
CA SER A 185 5.87 1.77 -12.36
C SER A 185 6.47 2.75 -11.35
N THR A 186 5.92 3.97 -11.31
CA THR A 186 6.03 4.85 -10.15
C THR A 186 5.07 4.35 -9.08
N PHE A 187 5.52 4.36 -7.81
CA PHE A 187 4.69 3.97 -6.67
C PHE A 187 4.56 5.14 -5.71
N TRP A 188 3.32 5.54 -5.38
CA TRP A 188 3.02 6.68 -4.52
C TRP A 188 2.57 6.23 -3.13
N GLY A 189 3.06 6.94 -2.09
CA GLY A 189 2.64 6.74 -0.70
C GLY A 189 1.21 7.20 -0.41
N LEU A 190 0.63 8.01 -1.30
CA LEU A 190 -0.74 8.55 -1.32
C LEU A 190 -1.03 9.56 -0.19
N ASN A 191 -1.02 9.12 1.07
CA ASN A 191 -1.32 9.96 2.23
C ASN A 191 -0.22 11.00 2.47
N ALA A 192 -0.57 12.10 3.09
CA ALA A 192 0.40 13.03 3.63
C ALA A 192 0.92 12.57 4.99
N PHE A 193 2.14 12.95 5.30
CA PHE A 193 2.80 12.75 6.58
C PHE A 193 3.48 14.05 7.01
N LEU A 194 3.95 14.09 8.23
CA LEU A 194 4.70 15.22 8.80
C LEU A 194 6.14 14.78 9.04
N MET A 195 7.08 15.53 8.52
CA MET A 195 8.51 15.34 8.77
C MET A 195 9.07 16.47 9.61
N THR A 196 9.79 16.12 10.68
CA THR A 196 10.40 17.09 11.61
C THR A 196 11.91 17.01 11.54
N ASN A 197 12.57 18.14 11.33
CA ASN A 197 14.03 18.23 11.31
C ASN A 197 14.63 18.35 12.72
N ARG A 198 15.97 18.43 12.80
CA ARG A 198 16.71 18.54 14.07
C ARG A 198 16.45 19.87 14.82
N GLN A 199 16.00 20.90 14.13
CA GLN A 199 15.63 22.20 14.70
C GLN A 199 14.18 22.22 15.21
N GLY A 200 13.42 21.10 15.05
CA GLY A 200 12.01 21.03 15.44
C GLY A 200 11.05 21.62 14.40
N VAL A 201 11.53 22.01 13.23
CA VAL A 201 10.67 22.49 12.14
C VAL A 201 9.98 21.31 11.49
N THR A 202 8.64 21.38 11.42
CA THR A 202 7.81 20.32 10.83
C THR A 202 7.20 20.81 9.52
N VAL A 203 7.26 19.95 8.48
CA VAL A 203 6.68 20.19 7.16
C VAL A 203 5.81 19.03 6.73
N PRO A 204 4.69 19.28 6.03
CA PRO A 204 3.90 18.20 5.41
C PRO A 204 4.63 17.66 4.18
N VAL A 205 4.58 16.35 4.01
CA VAL A 205 5.24 15.67 2.90
C VAL A 205 4.37 14.58 2.30
N ARG A 206 4.60 14.30 1.03
CA ARG A 206 4.24 13.04 0.35
C ARG A 206 5.48 12.47 -0.28
N TRP A 207 5.49 11.16 -0.57
CA TRP A 207 6.62 10.53 -1.26
C TRP A 207 6.18 9.56 -2.34
N MET A 208 7.11 9.30 -3.23
CA MET A 208 6.96 8.32 -4.29
C MET A 208 8.30 7.66 -4.63
N LEU A 209 8.23 6.45 -5.12
CA LEU A 209 9.35 5.73 -5.74
C LEU A 209 9.23 5.86 -7.24
N VAL A 210 10.17 6.56 -7.88
CA VAL A 210 10.21 6.78 -9.33
C VAL A 210 11.22 5.82 -9.93
N PRO A 211 10.84 4.99 -10.94
CA PRO A 211 11.74 4.01 -11.54
C PRO A 211 12.95 4.67 -12.20
N ARG A 212 14.09 4.02 -12.16
CA ARG A 212 15.34 4.47 -12.82
C ARG A 212 15.61 3.71 -14.11
N GLN A 213 15.03 2.55 -14.28
CA GLN A 213 15.08 1.78 -15.50
C GLN A 213 14.19 2.40 -16.59
N GLN A 214 14.53 2.11 -17.85
CA GLN A 214 13.72 2.55 -18.98
C GLN A 214 12.36 1.85 -18.98
N ALA A 215 11.32 2.59 -19.36
CA ALA A 215 10.00 2.02 -19.56
C ALA A 215 10.03 1.01 -20.72
N ALA A 216 9.51 -0.19 -20.47
CA ALA A 216 9.27 -1.17 -21.53
C ALA A 216 7.90 -0.92 -22.18
N GLN A 217 7.68 -1.54 -23.36
CA GLN A 217 6.38 -1.46 -24.01
C GLN A 217 5.34 -2.23 -23.19
N PRO A 218 4.16 -1.65 -22.94
CA PRO A 218 3.09 -2.36 -22.27
C PRO A 218 2.68 -3.61 -23.04
N VAL A 219 2.53 -4.74 -22.33
CA VAL A 219 2.02 -5.97 -22.93
C VAL A 219 0.51 -5.84 -23.10
N SER A 220 0.01 -6.14 -24.29
CA SER A 220 -1.43 -6.20 -24.55
C SER A 220 -2.05 -7.38 -23.81
N GLU A 221 -3.19 -7.18 -23.16
CA GLU A 221 -3.94 -8.26 -22.50
C GLU A 221 -4.29 -9.40 -23.48
N ALA A 222 -4.50 -9.09 -24.75
CA ALA A 222 -4.75 -10.06 -25.80
C ALA A 222 -3.48 -10.83 -26.24
N ALA A 223 -2.29 -10.36 -25.87
CA ALA A 223 -1.03 -10.96 -26.31
C ALA A 223 -0.52 -12.05 -25.36
N THR A 224 -1.13 -12.23 -24.17
CA THR A 224 -0.69 -13.25 -23.22
C THR A 224 -1.86 -14.02 -22.63
N SER A 225 -1.71 -15.34 -22.58
CA SER A 225 -2.57 -16.25 -21.82
C SER A 225 -2.02 -16.56 -20.41
N ASP A 226 -0.85 -16.02 -20.07
CA ASP A 226 -0.20 -16.26 -18.80
C ASP A 226 -0.89 -15.46 -17.68
N PRO A 227 -1.47 -16.12 -16.67
CA PRO A 227 -2.14 -15.43 -15.57
C PRO A 227 -1.17 -14.68 -14.64
N ASN A 228 0.15 -14.87 -14.77
CA ASN A 228 1.18 -14.27 -13.93
C ASN A 228 2.12 -13.31 -14.68
N TYR A 229 1.81 -12.95 -15.91
CA TYR A 229 2.74 -12.26 -16.81
C TYR A 229 3.38 -10.98 -16.23
N LEU A 230 2.72 -10.24 -15.34
CA LEU A 230 3.31 -9.07 -14.69
C LEU A 230 4.38 -9.45 -13.66
N PHE A 231 4.16 -10.54 -12.93
CA PHE A 231 5.15 -11.06 -11.99
C PHE A 231 6.29 -11.76 -12.72
N ASP A 232 5.99 -12.54 -13.75
CA ASP A 232 6.99 -13.22 -14.56
C ASP A 232 7.93 -12.20 -15.23
N ALA A 233 7.38 -11.13 -15.81
CA ALA A 233 8.19 -10.03 -16.36
C ALA A 233 9.08 -9.32 -15.32
N LEU A 234 8.63 -9.25 -14.05
CA LEU A 234 9.46 -8.73 -12.97
C LEU A 234 10.59 -9.71 -12.61
N ILE A 235 10.30 -11.01 -12.51
CA ILE A 235 11.30 -12.05 -12.22
C ILE A 235 12.38 -12.05 -13.31
N GLU A 236 11.99 -12.09 -14.58
CA GLU A 236 12.91 -11.97 -15.73
C GLU A 236 13.73 -10.65 -15.72
N ALA A 237 13.11 -9.53 -15.31
CA ALA A 237 13.84 -8.28 -15.17
C ALA A 237 14.91 -8.37 -14.06
N MET A 238 14.61 -9.08 -12.97
CA MET A 238 15.57 -9.29 -11.88
C MET A 238 16.72 -10.23 -12.26
N GLU A 239 16.51 -11.21 -13.13
CA GLU A 239 17.58 -12.06 -13.69
C GLU A 239 18.58 -11.24 -14.51
N ARG A 240 18.10 -10.21 -15.24
CA ARG A 240 18.96 -9.29 -15.99
C ARG A 240 19.72 -8.32 -15.11
N GLY A 241 19.31 -8.14 -13.86
CA GLY A 241 19.98 -7.31 -12.86
C GLY A 241 19.02 -6.60 -11.90
N PRO A 242 19.56 -5.99 -10.83
CA PRO A 242 18.79 -5.29 -9.83
C PRO A 242 17.92 -4.17 -10.40
N GLN A 243 16.73 -3.99 -9.85
CA GLN A 243 15.82 -2.93 -10.25
C GLN A 243 15.86 -1.79 -9.23
N ALA A 244 15.87 -0.55 -9.69
CA ALA A 244 16.09 0.60 -8.83
C ALA A 244 15.02 1.70 -8.98
N TRP A 245 14.70 2.36 -7.86
CA TRP A 245 13.80 3.51 -7.79
C TRP A 245 14.44 4.64 -7.00
N THR A 246 14.23 5.87 -7.44
CA THR A 246 14.56 7.05 -6.64
C THR A 246 13.40 7.35 -5.69
N LEU A 247 13.68 7.42 -4.37
CA LEU A 247 12.72 7.93 -3.40
C LEU A 247 12.69 9.45 -3.50
N LYS A 248 11.57 9.99 -3.98
CA LYS A 248 11.31 11.43 -4.05
C LYS A 248 10.35 11.84 -2.95
N ILE A 249 10.72 12.88 -2.19
CA ILE A 249 9.87 13.48 -1.16
C ILE A 249 9.39 14.83 -1.69
N VAL A 250 8.09 14.99 -1.78
CA VAL A 250 7.40 16.24 -2.16
C VAL A 250 7.06 16.99 -0.89
N ILE A 251 7.50 18.23 -0.77
CA ILE A 251 7.26 19.09 0.39
C ILE A 251 6.03 19.93 0.11
N GLY A 252 5.00 19.77 0.93
CA GLY A 252 3.78 20.57 0.85
C GLY A 252 3.94 21.95 1.45
N ARG A 253 2.98 22.82 1.16
CA ARG A 253 2.80 24.12 1.78
C ARG A 253 1.62 24.06 2.76
N PRO A 254 1.46 25.07 3.65
CA PRO A 254 0.37 25.09 4.64
C PRO A 254 -1.05 24.96 4.02
N GLU A 255 -1.22 25.45 2.79
CA GLU A 255 -2.49 25.38 2.05
C GLU A 255 -2.76 24.05 1.37
N ASP A 256 -1.77 23.16 1.28
CA ASP A 256 -1.96 21.86 0.62
C ASP A 256 -2.75 20.91 1.51
N PRO A 257 -3.73 20.18 0.96
CA PRO A 257 -4.55 19.27 1.76
C PRO A 257 -3.71 18.09 2.27
N THR A 258 -3.66 17.93 3.60
CA THR A 258 -2.99 16.81 4.27
C THR A 258 -3.93 15.69 4.66
N ASN A 259 -5.24 15.94 4.58
CA ASN A 259 -6.33 15.07 5.02
C ASN A 259 -7.15 14.44 3.88
N ASP A 260 -6.72 14.63 2.64
CA ASP A 260 -7.44 14.13 1.47
C ASP A 260 -6.48 13.55 0.42
N ALA A 261 -6.39 12.21 0.39
CA ALA A 261 -5.54 11.48 -0.54
C ALA A 261 -6.07 11.44 -1.99
N THR A 262 -7.28 11.92 -2.25
CA THR A 262 -7.85 12.03 -3.61
C THR A 262 -7.36 13.27 -4.35
N LYS A 263 -6.80 14.25 -3.62
CA LYS A 263 -6.31 15.50 -4.18
C LYS A 263 -4.81 15.46 -4.39
N PRO A 264 -4.32 15.61 -5.64
CA PRO A 264 -2.90 15.77 -5.87
C PRO A 264 -2.44 17.14 -5.34
N TRP A 265 -1.18 17.22 -4.91
CA TRP A 265 -0.56 18.52 -4.67
C TRP A 265 -0.09 19.14 -5.98
N PRO A 266 0.01 20.48 -6.06
CA PRO A 266 0.53 21.15 -7.25
C PRO A 266 1.92 20.65 -7.66
N ALA A 267 2.16 20.55 -8.97
CA ALA A 267 3.39 19.98 -9.52
C ALA A 267 4.64 20.83 -9.27
N ASP A 268 4.47 22.11 -8.90
CA ASP A 268 5.56 23.04 -8.58
C ASP A 268 6.09 22.92 -7.13
N ARG A 269 5.60 21.95 -6.38
CA ARG A 269 6.10 21.70 -5.02
C ARG A 269 7.54 21.24 -5.04
N ARG A 270 8.33 21.78 -4.10
CA ARG A 270 9.73 21.38 -3.93
C ARG A 270 9.82 19.86 -3.71
N THR A 271 10.74 19.23 -4.45
CA THR A 271 10.98 17.80 -4.35
C THR A 271 12.44 17.54 -3.95
N ILE A 272 12.65 16.56 -3.07
CA ILE A 272 13.97 16.10 -2.65
C ILE A 272 14.17 14.67 -3.12
N ASP A 273 15.31 14.38 -3.77
CA ASP A 273 15.75 13.02 -4.06
C ASP A 273 16.43 12.46 -2.79
N ALA A 274 15.65 11.73 -2.00
CA ALA A 274 16.05 11.27 -0.67
C ALA A 274 17.00 10.07 -0.69
N GLY A 275 17.05 9.33 -1.79
CA GLY A 275 17.93 8.17 -1.95
C GLY A 275 17.46 7.22 -3.03
N THR A 276 18.15 6.11 -3.17
CA THR A 276 17.86 5.05 -4.14
C THR A 276 17.48 3.76 -3.41
N LEU A 277 16.29 3.25 -3.69
CA LEU A 277 15.88 1.89 -3.36
C LEU A 277 16.40 0.98 -4.49
N THR A 278 17.13 -0.05 -4.15
CA THR A 278 17.56 -1.11 -5.08
C THR A 278 16.98 -2.43 -4.61
N ILE A 279 16.16 -3.07 -5.42
CA ILE A 279 15.71 -4.45 -5.20
C ILE A 279 16.74 -5.36 -5.88
N GLU A 280 17.30 -6.26 -5.09
CA GLU A 280 18.43 -7.12 -5.48
C GLU A 280 18.02 -8.57 -5.73
N ALA A 281 16.92 -9.01 -5.08
CA ALA A 281 16.37 -10.34 -5.27
C ALA A 281 14.86 -10.36 -5.07
N VAL A 282 14.20 -11.27 -5.76
CA VAL A 282 12.78 -11.64 -5.56
C VAL A 282 12.69 -13.09 -5.14
N GLN A 283 11.64 -13.42 -4.39
CA GLN A 283 11.40 -14.75 -3.84
C GLN A 283 9.91 -15.08 -3.86
N THR A 284 9.58 -16.32 -4.12
CA THR A 284 8.24 -16.86 -3.87
C THR A 284 7.82 -16.58 -2.42
N GLU A 285 6.61 -16.12 -2.21
CA GLU A 285 6.09 -15.87 -0.86
C GLU A 285 6.03 -17.18 -0.05
N ALA A 286 6.74 -17.20 1.07
CA ALA A 286 6.84 -18.32 1.99
C ALA A 286 6.82 -17.84 3.45
N PRO A 287 6.56 -18.74 4.42
CA PRO A 287 6.74 -18.40 5.83
C PRO A 287 8.13 -17.84 6.12
N GLY A 288 8.21 -16.77 6.90
CA GLY A 288 9.46 -16.13 7.31
C GLY A 288 9.98 -15.04 6.38
N ASN A 289 9.40 -14.82 5.19
CA ASN A 289 9.78 -13.69 4.32
C ASN A 289 8.72 -12.56 4.35
N ALA A 290 8.70 -11.66 3.34
CA ALA A 290 7.79 -10.53 3.25
C ALA A 290 6.30 -10.91 3.37
N ARG A 291 5.94 -12.19 3.13
CA ARG A 291 4.60 -12.72 3.36
C ARG A 291 4.13 -12.47 4.79
N ASP A 292 5.01 -12.63 5.77
CA ASP A 292 4.66 -12.55 7.20
C ASP A 292 4.80 -11.14 7.79
N ILE A 293 5.21 -10.16 7.00
CA ILE A 293 5.31 -8.76 7.44
C ILE A 293 3.93 -8.08 7.33
N ASN A 294 3.55 -7.35 8.38
CA ASN A 294 2.44 -6.41 8.33
C ASN A 294 2.98 -5.03 7.92
N PHE A 295 2.88 -4.67 6.64
CA PHE A 295 3.34 -3.37 6.14
C PHE A 295 2.40 -2.23 6.56
N ASP A 296 2.25 -2.01 7.86
CA ASP A 296 1.40 -0.98 8.44
C ASP A 296 1.97 0.42 8.15
N PRO A 297 1.22 1.33 7.50
CA PRO A 297 1.71 2.68 7.18
C PRO A 297 2.01 3.55 8.39
N LEU A 298 1.60 3.16 9.58
CA LEU A 298 1.90 3.88 10.84
C LEU A 298 3.08 3.30 11.62
N VAL A 299 3.81 2.32 11.09
CA VAL A 299 5.14 1.97 11.57
C VAL A 299 6.12 2.99 11.01
N LEU A 300 6.41 4.00 11.81
CA LEU A 300 7.17 5.19 11.44
C LEU A 300 8.35 5.38 12.39
N PRO A 301 9.54 5.75 11.88
CA PRO A 301 10.67 6.10 12.74
C PRO A 301 10.49 7.48 13.36
N ARG A 302 11.22 7.79 14.40
CA ARG A 302 11.24 9.14 15.00
C ARG A 302 11.57 10.19 13.93
N GLY A 303 10.83 11.29 13.92
CA GLY A 303 10.95 12.36 12.93
C GLY A 303 9.94 12.28 11.80
N ILE A 304 9.18 11.17 11.70
CA ILE A 304 8.03 11.05 10.80
C ILE A 304 6.76 10.79 11.64
N ALA A 305 5.70 11.53 11.36
CA ALA A 305 4.41 11.38 12.01
C ALA A 305 3.28 11.33 10.97
N PRO A 306 2.12 10.71 11.29
CA PRO A 306 0.95 10.79 10.42
C PRO A 306 0.43 12.22 10.32
N SER A 307 -0.21 12.54 9.19
CA SER A 307 -1.04 13.74 9.08
C SER A 307 -2.43 13.50 9.69
N ASP A 308 -3.32 14.45 9.49
CA ASP A 308 -4.75 14.38 9.84
C ASP A 308 -5.61 13.60 8.84
N ASP A 309 -5.00 12.85 7.91
CA ASP A 309 -5.70 12.03 6.93
C ASP A 309 -6.47 10.89 7.63
N PRO A 310 -7.82 10.86 7.54
CA PRO A 310 -8.66 9.86 8.21
C PRO A 310 -8.41 8.43 7.70
N LEU A 311 -7.81 8.28 6.52
CA LEU A 311 -7.46 6.96 5.98
C LEU A 311 -6.30 6.31 6.73
N LEU A 312 -5.35 7.08 7.29
CA LEU A 312 -4.16 6.52 7.95
C LEU A 312 -4.51 5.62 9.15
N PRO A 313 -5.26 6.08 10.17
CA PRO A 313 -5.62 5.22 11.29
C PRO A 313 -6.54 4.06 10.87
N ALA A 314 -7.44 4.27 9.91
CA ALA A 314 -8.30 3.21 9.40
C ALA A 314 -7.48 2.13 8.66
N ARG A 315 -6.52 2.53 7.82
CA ARG A 315 -5.59 1.61 7.15
C ARG A 315 -4.84 0.77 8.16
N SER A 316 -4.16 1.39 9.14
CA SER A 316 -3.40 0.68 10.18
C SER A 316 -4.26 -0.37 10.90
N ALA A 317 -5.46 0.01 11.33
CA ALA A 317 -6.38 -0.90 12.02
C ALA A 317 -6.84 -2.09 11.14
N VAL A 318 -7.14 -1.85 9.86
CA VAL A 318 -7.53 -2.91 8.91
C VAL A 318 -6.34 -3.82 8.59
N TYR A 319 -5.14 -3.27 8.45
CA TYR A 319 -3.90 -4.05 8.25
C TYR A 319 -3.64 -4.97 9.45
N ALA A 320 -3.74 -4.45 10.67
CA ALA A 320 -3.58 -5.25 11.89
C ALA A 320 -4.63 -6.38 11.96
N ARG A 321 -5.90 -6.09 11.63
CA ARG A 321 -6.97 -7.09 11.64
C ARG A 321 -6.76 -8.18 10.59
N SER A 322 -6.39 -7.79 9.35
CA SER A 322 -6.07 -8.73 8.28
C SER A 322 -4.86 -9.59 8.64
N PHE A 323 -3.83 -8.99 9.28
CA PHE A 323 -2.65 -9.71 9.74
C PHE A 323 -2.99 -10.74 10.82
N ALA A 324 -3.74 -10.36 11.84
CA ALA A 324 -4.14 -11.26 12.93
C ALA A 324 -4.93 -12.48 12.40
N ARG A 325 -5.86 -12.27 11.45
CA ARG A 325 -6.58 -13.38 10.81
C ARG A 325 -5.64 -14.33 10.09
N ARG A 326 -4.84 -13.83 9.13
CA ARG A 326 -3.97 -14.69 8.31
C ARG A 326 -2.82 -15.33 9.10
N ALA A 327 -2.41 -14.75 10.22
CA ALA A 327 -1.38 -15.34 11.09
C ALA A 327 -1.88 -16.60 11.80
N ALA A 328 -3.17 -16.65 12.15
CA ALA A 328 -3.81 -17.79 12.77
C ALA A 328 -4.29 -18.88 11.80
N GLU A 329 -4.17 -18.66 10.49
CA GLU A 329 -4.66 -19.55 9.45
C GLU A 329 -3.54 -20.40 8.84
N PRO A 330 -3.87 -21.61 8.29
CA PRO A 330 -2.92 -22.41 7.53
C PRO A 330 -2.33 -21.60 6.35
N LYS A 331 -1.03 -21.76 6.12
CA LYS A 331 -0.34 -21.10 5.01
C LYS A 331 -0.49 -21.92 3.74
N GLN A 332 -1.09 -21.34 2.71
CA GLN A 332 -1.23 -21.95 1.40
C GLN A 332 -0.06 -21.53 0.48
N PRO A 333 0.31 -22.33 -0.53
CA PRO A 333 1.32 -21.97 -1.53
C PRO A 333 0.97 -20.66 -2.25
N SER A 334 2.00 -19.90 -2.65
CA SER A 334 1.83 -18.72 -3.51
C SER A 334 1.48 -19.14 -4.94
N ALA A 335 0.63 -18.35 -5.61
CA ALA A 335 0.35 -18.53 -7.05
C ALA A 335 1.51 -18.07 -7.93
N VAL A 336 2.41 -17.22 -7.40
CA VAL A 336 3.62 -16.76 -8.08
C VAL A 336 4.79 -17.59 -7.58
N ASN A 337 5.50 -18.26 -8.50
CA ASN A 337 6.63 -19.13 -8.17
C ASN A 337 7.85 -18.74 -9.03
N VAL A 338 8.90 -18.22 -8.38
CA VAL A 338 10.14 -17.79 -9.03
C VAL A 338 10.79 -18.94 -9.80
N ALA A 339 10.95 -20.10 -9.19
CA ALA A 339 11.59 -21.25 -9.83
C ALA A 339 10.88 -21.72 -11.13
N THR A 340 9.58 -21.47 -11.28
CA THR A 340 8.85 -21.85 -12.52
C THR A 340 9.25 -20.93 -13.68
N VAL A 341 9.63 -19.68 -13.42
CA VAL A 341 10.05 -18.73 -14.47
C VAL A 341 11.51 -19.01 -14.84
N GLU A 342 12.40 -19.15 -13.85
CA GLU A 342 13.82 -19.45 -14.04
C GLU A 342 14.07 -20.71 -14.91
N HIS A 343 13.21 -21.72 -14.78
CA HIS A 343 13.32 -22.95 -15.59
C HIS A 343 12.75 -22.87 -17.01
N ARG A 344 12.00 -21.79 -17.36
CA ARG A 344 11.52 -21.59 -18.73
C ARG A 344 12.63 -21.23 -19.71
N ASP A 345 13.65 -20.53 -19.25
CA ASP A 345 14.75 -20.04 -20.07
C ASP A 345 15.85 -21.10 -20.31
N GLU A 346 15.76 -22.26 -19.65
CA GLU A 346 16.69 -23.39 -19.83
C GLU A 346 16.27 -24.37 -20.96
N HIS A 347 15.14 -24.15 -21.64
CA HIS A 347 14.57 -24.97 -22.73
C HIS A 347 14.37 -24.16 -24.01
#